data_3c6f01f4636a38cc17c007bed804a6d3
#
_entry.id   3c6f01f4636a38cc17c007bed804a6d3
#
_cell.length_a   1.000
_cell.length_b   1.000
_cell.length_c   1.000
_cell.angle_alpha   90.00
_cell.angle_beta   90.00
_cell.angle_gamma   90.00
#
_symmetry.space_group_name_H-M   'P 1'
#
loop_
_entity.id
_entity.type
_entity.pdbx_description
1 polymer ?
#
loop_
_entity_poly.entity_id
_entity_poly.type
_entity_poly.pdbx_seq_one_letter_code
_entity_poly.pdbx_strand_id
1 'polypeptide(L)'
;MRLAHLRCDMDNQLPVDKFISIYQQLNSTNLDLLNDIYCDNIQFIDPMHQINGIVELRKYFANLYCNVKHCQFDISDSFHSDNHAFIYWTMYYAHPKLSSGKTISVEGHSKLIFEGGKIIFHRDYFNVGELLYKHIPLLGSVIKLIDKRAG
;
A
#
# COMPACT_ATOMS: atom_id res chain seq x y z
N MET A 1 16.82 -41.98 -15.54
CA MET A 1 15.96 -41.90 -14.38
C MET A 1 16.31 -40.61 -13.63
N ARG A 2 15.51 -39.59 -13.60
CA ARG A 2 15.57 -38.23 -13.04
C ARG A 2 15.40 -37.12 -14.10
N LEU A 3 14.17 -36.98 -14.58
CA LEU A 3 13.68 -35.76 -15.26
C LEU A 3 12.14 -35.66 -15.09
N ALA A 4 11.67 -35.78 -13.85
CA ALA A 4 10.23 -35.74 -13.56
C ALA A 4 9.90 -34.82 -12.35
N HIS A 5 10.74 -33.80 -12.06
CA HIS A 5 10.50 -32.91 -10.90
C HIS A 5 10.56 -31.41 -11.24
N LEU A 6 10.44 -31.05 -12.53
CA LEU A 6 10.49 -29.64 -12.97
C LEU A 6 9.22 -29.16 -13.69
N ARG A 7 8.06 -29.70 -13.35
CA ARG A 7 6.79 -29.31 -14.00
C ARG A 7 5.63 -29.05 -13.05
N CYS A 8 5.87 -28.61 -11.83
CA CYS A 8 4.80 -28.36 -10.88
C CYS A 8 4.71 -26.94 -10.31
N ASP A 9 5.61 -26.01 -10.67
CA ASP A 9 5.64 -24.67 -10.05
C ASP A 9 5.16 -23.53 -10.96
N MET A 10 4.62 -23.79 -12.15
CA MET A 10 4.19 -22.71 -13.05
C MET A 10 2.71 -22.33 -12.95
N ASP A 11 1.87 -23.09 -12.24
CA ASP A 11 0.42 -22.85 -12.21
C ASP A 11 -0.11 -22.26 -10.88
N ASN A 12 0.75 -21.95 -9.92
CA ASN A 12 0.31 -21.42 -8.61
C ASN A 12 1.06 -20.15 -8.21
N GLN A 13 1.55 -19.39 -9.18
CA GLN A 13 2.15 -18.08 -8.89
C GLN A 13 1.04 -17.09 -8.53
N LEU A 14 1.09 -16.56 -7.30
CA LEU A 14 0.17 -15.51 -6.86
C LEU A 14 0.28 -14.30 -7.81
N PRO A 15 -0.83 -13.59 -8.11
CA PRO A 15 -0.81 -12.44 -9.01
C PRO A 15 -0.18 -11.19 -8.36
N VAL A 16 0.99 -11.36 -7.73
CA VAL A 16 1.75 -10.30 -7.06
C VAL A 16 2.26 -9.28 -8.06
N ASP A 17 2.78 -9.74 -9.21
CA ASP A 17 3.27 -8.83 -10.26
C ASP A 17 2.15 -7.95 -10.81
N LYS A 18 0.93 -8.48 -10.90
CA LYS A 18 -0.25 -7.70 -11.30
C LYS A 18 -0.60 -6.64 -10.27
N PHE A 19 -0.54 -6.98 -8.98
CA PHE A 19 -0.72 -6.02 -7.89
C PHE A 19 0.31 -4.89 -7.98
N ILE A 20 1.59 -5.24 -8.08
CA ILE A 20 2.70 -4.27 -8.19
C ILE A 20 2.50 -3.35 -9.39
N SER A 21 2.23 -3.92 -10.56
CA SER A 21 2.00 -3.15 -11.79
C SER A 21 0.85 -2.16 -11.66
N ILE A 22 -0.26 -2.57 -11.03
CA ILE A 22 -1.41 -1.69 -10.82
C ILE A 22 -1.07 -0.57 -9.82
N TYR A 23 -0.46 -0.89 -8.68
CA TYR A 23 -0.13 0.11 -7.68
C TYR A 23 0.89 1.16 -8.17
N GLN A 24 1.82 0.78 -9.03
CA GLN A 24 2.79 1.71 -9.62
C GLN A 24 2.16 2.72 -10.60
N GLN A 25 1.01 2.40 -11.19
CA GLN A 25 0.33 3.28 -12.15
C GLN A 25 -0.98 3.90 -11.62
N LEU A 26 -1.39 3.53 -10.41
CA LEU A 26 -2.68 3.93 -9.84
C LEU A 26 -2.75 5.46 -9.68
N ASN A 27 -3.88 6.04 -10.08
CA ASN A 27 -4.17 7.46 -9.95
C ASN A 27 -5.70 7.70 -9.95
N SER A 28 -6.13 8.96 -9.86
CA SER A 28 -7.55 9.32 -9.80
C SER A 28 -8.39 8.89 -11.00
N THR A 29 -7.78 8.59 -12.14
CA THR A 29 -8.49 8.31 -13.42
C THR A 29 -8.59 6.82 -13.74
N ASN A 30 -7.91 5.94 -13.00
CA ASN A 30 -7.83 4.50 -13.29
C ASN A 30 -8.18 3.59 -12.09
N LEU A 31 -8.97 4.08 -11.15
CA LEU A 31 -9.34 3.31 -9.93
C LEU A 31 -10.15 2.04 -10.22
N ASP A 32 -10.68 1.90 -11.42
CA ASP A 32 -11.34 0.66 -11.88
C ASP A 32 -10.39 -0.54 -11.90
N LEU A 33 -9.07 -0.29 -12.06
CA LEU A 33 -8.04 -1.33 -11.99
C LEU A 33 -8.02 -2.07 -10.65
N LEU A 34 -8.53 -1.46 -9.57
CA LEU A 34 -8.64 -2.13 -8.27
C LEU A 34 -9.55 -3.36 -8.33
N ASN A 35 -10.58 -3.36 -9.21
CA ASN A 35 -11.43 -4.53 -9.42
C ASN A 35 -10.68 -5.72 -10.03
N ASP A 36 -9.53 -5.48 -10.66
CA ASP A 36 -8.73 -6.54 -11.28
C ASP A 36 -7.91 -7.34 -10.26
N ILE A 37 -7.64 -6.76 -9.10
CA ILE A 37 -6.78 -7.36 -8.07
C ILE A 37 -7.51 -7.68 -6.78
N TYR A 38 -8.60 -6.99 -6.44
CA TYR A 38 -9.35 -7.22 -5.22
C TYR A 38 -10.67 -7.95 -5.48
N CYS A 39 -11.08 -8.76 -4.51
CA CYS A 39 -12.43 -9.33 -4.50
C CYS A 39 -13.45 -8.28 -4.02
N ASP A 40 -14.75 -8.56 -4.26
CA ASP A 40 -15.83 -7.63 -3.89
C ASP A 40 -15.92 -7.38 -2.38
N ASN A 41 -15.60 -8.38 -1.57
CA ASN A 41 -15.65 -8.33 -0.10
C ASN A 41 -14.27 -8.11 0.53
N ILE A 42 -13.34 -7.47 -0.15
CA ILE A 42 -12.02 -7.13 0.37
C ILE A 42 -12.09 -6.47 1.76
N GLN A 43 -11.21 -6.90 2.65
CA GLN A 43 -10.92 -6.20 3.90
C GLN A 43 -9.58 -5.48 3.77
N PHE A 44 -9.61 -4.16 3.80
CA PHE A 44 -8.43 -3.29 3.75
C PHE A 44 -8.23 -2.62 5.09
N ILE A 45 -7.01 -2.64 5.61
CA ILE A 45 -6.65 -2.03 6.89
C ILE A 45 -5.36 -1.25 6.70
N ASP A 46 -5.33 -0.01 7.15
CA ASP A 46 -4.11 0.76 7.37
C ASP A 46 -4.04 1.24 8.83
N PRO A 47 -2.97 1.91 9.30
CA PRO A 47 -2.87 2.37 10.68
C PRO A 47 -3.98 3.33 11.13
N MET A 48 -4.73 3.93 10.20
CA MET A 48 -5.76 4.93 10.48
C MET A 48 -7.18 4.50 10.08
N HIS A 49 -7.33 3.47 9.21
CA HIS A 49 -8.60 3.09 8.61
C HIS A 49 -8.81 1.58 8.58
N GLN A 50 -10.07 1.19 8.61
CA GLN A 50 -10.52 -0.14 8.25
C GLN A 50 -11.69 -0.01 7.27
N ILE A 51 -11.56 -0.64 6.11
CA ILE A 51 -12.47 -0.51 4.98
C ILE A 51 -12.89 -1.91 4.54
N ASN A 52 -14.17 -2.11 4.34
CA ASN A 52 -14.73 -3.37 3.89
C ASN A 52 -15.46 -3.18 2.56
N GLY A 53 -15.11 -3.99 1.59
CA GLY A 53 -15.68 -4.02 0.26
C GLY A 53 -15.03 -3.08 -0.75
N ILE A 54 -15.04 -3.52 -2.00
CA ILE A 54 -14.36 -2.84 -3.11
C ILE A 54 -14.93 -1.45 -3.40
N VAL A 55 -16.24 -1.26 -3.21
CA VAL A 55 -16.90 0.03 -3.45
C VAL A 55 -16.37 1.09 -2.49
N GLU A 56 -16.28 0.75 -1.20
CA GLU A 56 -15.76 1.67 -0.18
C GLU A 56 -14.25 1.89 -0.33
N LEU A 57 -13.50 0.84 -0.72
CA LEU A 57 -12.09 0.96 -1.00
C LEU A 57 -11.81 1.92 -2.17
N ARG A 58 -12.60 1.86 -3.24
CA ARG A 58 -12.48 2.80 -4.37
C ARG A 58 -12.79 4.24 -3.95
N LYS A 59 -13.79 4.46 -3.10
CA LYS A 59 -14.08 5.79 -2.54
C LYS A 59 -12.92 6.32 -1.71
N TYR A 60 -12.32 5.46 -0.89
CA TYR A 60 -11.15 5.78 -0.09
C TYR A 60 -9.99 6.26 -0.98
N PHE A 61 -9.62 5.50 -2.00
CA PHE A 61 -8.58 5.89 -2.95
C PHE A 61 -8.93 7.16 -3.74
N ALA A 62 -10.19 7.32 -4.15
CA ALA A 62 -10.65 8.54 -4.81
C ALA A 62 -10.43 9.77 -3.93
N ASN A 63 -10.79 9.70 -2.66
CA ASN A 63 -10.57 10.78 -1.71
C ASN A 63 -9.07 11.05 -1.48
N LEU A 64 -8.27 10.00 -1.37
CA LEU A 64 -6.81 10.12 -1.21
C LEU A 64 -6.20 10.87 -2.40
N TYR A 65 -6.48 10.43 -3.61
CA TYR A 65 -5.94 11.06 -4.83
C TYR A 65 -6.48 12.47 -5.10
N CYS A 66 -7.70 12.78 -4.67
CA CYS A 66 -8.24 14.16 -4.74
C CYS A 66 -7.46 15.14 -3.85
N ASN A 67 -6.92 14.69 -2.73
CA ASN A 67 -6.30 15.54 -1.73
C ASN A 67 -4.78 15.68 -1.88
N VAL A 68 -4.15 14.89 -2.74
CA VAL A 68 -2.70 14.96 -2.98
C VAL A 68 -2.38 15.55 -4.36
N LYS A 69 -1.25 16.23 -4.47
CA LYS A 69 -0.74 16.72 -5.75
C LYS A 69 -0.19 15.57 -6.59
N HIS A 70 0.48 14.62 -5.95
CA HIS A 70 0.93 13.36 -6.52
C HIS A 70 1.05 12.32 -5.41
N CYS A 71 0.98 11.04 -5.79
CA CYS A 71 1.27 9.91 -4.95
C CYS A 71 1.82 8.80 -5.84
N GLN A 72 2.98 8.27 -5.49
CA GLN A 72 3.67 7.21 -6.23
C GLN A 72 4.26 6.21 -5.26
N PHE A 73 4.16 4.93 -5.61
CA PHE A 73 4.79 3.83 -4.88
C PHE A 73 6.01 3.32 -5.64
N ASP A 74 7.11 3.20 -4.94
CA ASP A 74 8.30 2.50 -5.38
C ASP A 74 8.41 1.19 -4.62
N ILE A 75 8.39 0.07 -5.34
CA ILE A 75 8.39 -1.26 -4.74
C ILE A 75 9.84 -1.73 -4.65
N SER A 76 10.33 -1.89 -3.43
CA SER A 76 11.72 -2.28 -3.16
C SER A 76 11.90 -3.80 -3.13
N ASP A 77 10.92 -4.54 -2.62
CA ASP A 77 11.01 -6.00 -2.47
C ASP A 77 9.62 -6.65 -2.35
N SER A 78 9.53 -7.94 -2.63
CA SER A 78 8.33 -8.72 -2.42
C SER A 78 8.65 -10.18 -2.08
N PHE A 79 7.89 -10.73 -1.14
CA PHE A 79 7.98 -12.12 -0.71
C PHE A 79 6.59 -12.74 -0.70
N HIS A 80 6.48 -14.01 -1.06
CA HIS A 80 5.23 -14.73 -0.97
C HIS A 80 5.45 -16.17 -0.47
N SER A 81 4.46 -16.69 0.23
CA SER A 81 4.41 -18.07 0.68
C SER A 81 2.95 -18.50 0.76
N ASP A 82 2.62 -19.64 0.18
CA ASP A 82 1.25 -20.13 0.03
C ASP A 82 0.34 -19.07 -0.61
N ASN A 83 -0.71 -18.65 0.09
CA ASN A 83 -1.63 -17.61 -0.36
C ASN A 83 -1.34 -16.21 0.22
N HIS A 84 -0.18 -16.02 0.84
CA HIS A 84 0.24 -14.75 1.44
C HIS A 84 1.34 -14.09 0.62
N ALA A 85 1.29 -12.76 0.51
CA ALA A 85 2.39 -11.96 -0.01
C ALA A 85 2.68 -10.77 0.91
N PHE A 86 3.94 -10.35 0.91
CA PHE A 86 4.43 -9.18 1.62
C PHE A 86 5.16 -8.30 0.61
N ILE A 87 4.74 -7.06 0.49
CA ILE A 87 5.25 -6.09 -0.48
C ILE A 87 5.86 -4.93 0.29
N TYR A 88 7.14 -4.68 0.07
CA TYR A 88 7.87 -3.56 0.69
C TYR A 88 7.92 -2.40 -0.29
N TRP A 89 7.57 -1.21 0.19
CA TRP A 89 7.44 -0.04 -0.67
C TRP A 89 7.89 1.25 0.03
N THR A 90 8.27 2.22 -0.79
CA THR A 90 8.37 3.62 -0.38
C THR A 90 7.29 4.40 -1.12
N MET A 91 6.44 5.09 -0.39
CA MET A 91 5.46 5.99 -0.94
C MET A 91 6.02 7.42 -0.97
N TYR A 92 5.97 8.05 -2.12
CA TYR A 92 6.29 9.46 -2.32
C TYR A 92 4.99 10.21 -2.61
N TYR A 93 4.66 11.18 -1.78
CA TYR A 93 3.45 11.98 -2.00
C TYR A 93 3.68 13.45 -1.65
N ALA A 94 2.86 14.33 -2.22
CA ALA A 94 2.83 15.73 -1.87
C ALA A 94 1.38 16.16 -1.59
N HIS A 95 1.19 16.78 -0.44
CA HIS A 95 -0.09 17.30 0.00
C HIS A 95 -0.01 18.83 0.18
N PRO A 96 -0.97 19.63 -0.35
CA PRO A 96 -0.88 21.09 -0.32
C PRO A 96 -0.73 21.67 1.08
N LYS A 97 -1.30 21.02 2.08
CA LYS A 97 -1.33 21.47 3.49
C LYS A 97 -0.23 20.88 4.36
N LEU A 98 0.62 20.01 3.82
CA LEU A 98 1.69 19.35 4.56
C LEU A 98 3.05 19.73 3.98
N SER A 99 4.03 19.97 4.85
CA SER A 99 5.42 20.26 4.47
C SER A 99 5.55 21.35 3.37
N SER A 100 4.67 22.35 3.40
CA SER A 100 4.57 23.40 2.37
C SER A 100 4.41 22.87 0.94
N GLY A 101 3.74 21.72 0.79
CA GLY A 101 3.50 21.07 -0.49
C GLY A 101 4.72 20.35 -1.10
N LYS A 102 5.79 20.18 -0.32
CA LYS A 102 6.97 19.40 -0.74
C LYS A 102 6.67 17.91 -0.68
N THR A 103 7.41 17.13 -1.48
CA THR A 103 7.31 15.68 -1.47
C THR A 103 7.75 15.10 -0.12
N ILE A 104 6.92 14.22 0.43
CA ILE A 104 7.15 13.45 1.64
C ILE A 104 7.35 12.00 1.22
N SER A 105 8.34 11.32 1.81
CA SER A 105 8.56 9.89 1.61
C SER A 105 8.25 9.11 2.88
N VAL A 106 7.57 7.97 2.72
CA VAL A 106 7.21 7.07 3.81
C VAL A 106 7.49 5.64 3.39
N GLU A 107 8.27 4.93 4.18
CA GLU A 107 8.49 3.50 3.99
C GLU A 107 7.39 2.69 4.67
N GLY A 108 7.01 1.60 4.05
CA GLY A 108 6.00 0.71 4.58
C GLY A 108 6.04 -0.66 3.93
N HIS A 109 5.12 -1.50 4.35
CA HIS A 109 4.89 -2.78 3.70
C HIS A 109 3.42 -3.18 3.80
N SER A 110 2.98 -3.98 2.84
CA SER A 110 1.64 -4.52 2.76
C SER A 110 1.68 -6.03 3.00
N LYS A 111 0.75 -6.53 3.81
CA LYS A 111 0.43 -7.95 3.89
C LYS A 111 -0.82 -8.21 3.07
N LEU A 112 -0.73 -9.12 2.12
CA LEU A 112 -1.81 -9.54 1.23
C LEU A 112 -2.17 -10.99 1.48
N ILE A 113 -3.47 -11.33 1.43
CA ILE A 113 -3.96 -12.71 1.39
C ILE A 113 -4.81 -12.87 0.14
N PHE A 114 -4.51 -13.91 -0.63
CA PHE A 114 -5.18 -14.22 -1.89
C PHE A 114 -6.13 -15.40 -1.77
N GLU A 115 -7.23 -15.34 -2.48
CA GLU A 115 -8.15 -16.45 -2.71
C GLU A 115 -8.70 -16.34 -4.13
N GLY A 116 -8.66 -17.45 -4.90
CA GLY A 116 -9.14 -17.46 -6.28
C GLY A 116 -8.48 -16.43 -7.20
N GLY A 117 -7.20 -16.09 -6.97
CA GLY A 117 -6.46 -15.11 -7.76
C GLY A 117 -6.78 -13.66 -7.43
N LYS A 118 -7.57 -13.39 -6.40
CA LYS A 118 -7.92 -12.04 -5.92
C LYS A 118 -7.46 -11.85 -4.47
N ILE A 119 -7.20 -10.59 -4.11
CA ILE A 119 -6.87 -10.22 -2.74
C ILE A 119 -8.15 -10.10 -1.93
N ILE A 120 -8.26 -10.91 -0.86
CA ILE A 120 -9.37 -10.89 0.09
C ILE A 120 -9.05 -10.08 1.36
N PHE A 121 -7.76 -9.90 1.64
CA PHE A 121 -7.28 -9.15 2.80
C PHE A 121 -6.02 -8.38 2.40
N HIS A 122 -5.97 -7.10 2.78
CA HIS A 122 -4.83 -6.21 2.59
C HIS A 122 -4.60 -5.41 3.88
N ARG A 123 -3.42 -5.46 4.42
CA ARG A 123 -3.05 -4.62 5.55
C ARG A 123 -1.73 -3.91 5.30
N ASP A 124 -1.78 -2.59 5.39
CA ASP A 124 -0.62 -1.71 5.31
C ASP A 124 -0.04 -1.43 6.69
N TYR A 125 1.27 -1.41 6.76
CA TYR A 125 2.05 -1.05 7.93
C TYR A 125 3.00 0.08 7.56
N PHE A 126 2.82 1.23 8.18
CA PHE A 126 3.70 2.38 8.03
C PHE A 126 3.65 3.27 9.29
N ASN A 127 4.64 4.15 9.42
CA ASN A 127 4.70 5.08 10.53
C ASN A 127 3.84 6.32 10.23
N VAL A 128 2.74 6.50 10.95
CA VAL A 128 1.83 7.67 10.81
C VAL A 128 2.55 8.97 11.16
N GLY A 129 3.53 8.94 12.06
CA GLY A 129 4.38 10.09 12.35
C GLY A 129 5.14 10.58 11.14
N GLU A 130 5.75 9.67 10.39
CA GLU A 130 6.45 9.98 9.13
C GLU A 130 5.47 10.43 8.05
N LEU A 131 4.29 9.80 7.97
CA LEU A 131 3.29 10.14 6.99
C LEU A 131 2.71 11.54 7.20
N LEU A 132 2.34 11.88 8.43
CA LEU A 132 1.47 13.00 8.72
C LEU A 132 1.98 13.91 9.84
N TYR A 133 2.19 13.37 11.04
CA TYR A 133 2.31 14.20 12.25
C TYR A 133 3.55 15.09 12.26
N LYS A 134 4.68 14.61 11.73
CA LYS A 134 5.92 15.41 11.65
C LYS A 134 5.81 16.62 10.70
N HIS A 135 4.81 16.62 9.83
CA HIS A 135 4.61 17.63 8.79
C HIS A 135 3.54 18.68 9.17
N ILE A 136 2.91 18.52 10.34
CA ILE A 136 1.95 19.50 10.88
C ILE A 136 2.71 20.51 11.73
N PRO A 137 2.60 21.82 11.45
CA PRO A 137 3.22 22.87 12.28
C PRO A 137 2.83 22.71 13.77
N LEU A 138 3.74 23.00 14.69
CA LEU A 138 3.63 22.84 16.15
C LEU A 138 3.65 21.35 16.58
N LEU A 139 2.76 20.50 16.06
CA LEU A 139 2.73 19.07 16.37
C LEU A 139 4.03 18.38 15.95
N GLY A 140 4.56 18.68 14.77
CA GLY A 140 5.85 18.19 14.32
C GLY A 140 7.01 18.57 15.24
N SER A 141 6.98 19.76 15.81
CA SER A 141 7.98 20.23 16.78
C SER A 141 7.89 19.49 18.11
N VAL A 142 6.67 19.23 18.59
CA VAL A 142 6.43 18.43 19.80
C VAL A 142 6.90 16.99 19.62
N ILE A 143 6.59 16.37 18.50
CA ILE A 143 7.02 14.98 18.19
C ILE A 143 8.56 14.91 18.16
N LYS A 144 9.24 15.82 17.47
CA LYS A 144 10.70 15.89 17.43
C LYS A 144 11.32 16.05 18.84
N LEU A 145 10.65 16.80 19.72
CA LEU A 145 11.10 16.96 21.10
C LEU A 145 10.95 15.66 21.90
N ILE A 146 9.87 14.91 21.67
CA ILE A 146 9.63 13.60 22.28
C ILE A 146 10.65 12.58 21.77
N ASP A 147 10.84 12.50 20.46
CA ASP A 147 11.82 11.61 19.84
C ASP A 147 13.23 11.83 20.42
N LYS A 148 13.63 13.11 20.57
CA LYS A 148 14.93 13.47 21.16
C LYS A 148 15.08 13.07 22.63
N ARG A 149 13.99 12.99 23.38
CA ARG A 149 14.01 12.57 24.80
C ARG A 149 13.92 11.07 24.98
N ALA A 150 13.37 10.36 24.00
CA ALA A 150 13.19 8.91 24.03
C ALA A 150 14.42 8.13 23.54
N GLY A 151 15.30 8.75 22.76
CA GLY A 151 16.55 8.17 22.23
C GLY A 151 17.76 8.86 22.71
#